data_d0b5bc321d5db12875e079c7d221348c
#
_entry.id   d0b5bc321d5db12875e079c7d221348c
#
_cell.length_a   1.000
_cell.length_b   1.000
_cell.length_c   1.000
_cell.angle_alpha   90.00
_cell.angle_beta   90.00
_cell.angle_gamma   90.00
#
_symmetry.space_group_name_H-M   'P 1'
#
loop_
_entity.id
_entity.type
_entity.pdbx_description
1 polymer ?
#
loop_
_entity_poly.entity_id
_entity_poly.type
_entity_poly.pdbx_seq_one_letter_code
_entity_poly.pdbx_strand_id
1 'polypeptide(L)'
;MTTHLQLEAEIGGYEAATRAQEQIDVTYAALAQLVGGRSDEVALFDNSTHAWNAAFYSIPLGPGDRILTGRDEYGSNVLAYLQVAQRSGAEIVVVPNDGDGQIDLSALTKLVDERTKLIGLTWVPTSGGLVNPAAAVGRIARDAGALYLLDATQAVGQFPVDVNDVGCDLLTGTGRKFLRGPRGTGFLWVRDTALERLDPFVAEIRSATWDGGRGFTWADGARRFETWENSYVNIIGLGAAVQQALELGLDAIGDRTRTLGERLREDLGRLPGVTTHDLGTHRCAIVTAKIAGRSADDAAAALGRASINVSTTVAEHNPLDTEERGIHPLVRFSPHYYNTEAEIDRTVAAVAELASAAGRP
;
A
#
# COMPACT_ATOMS: atom_id res chain seq x y z
N MET A 1 -7.04 17.18 -14.92
CA MET A 1 -7.59 17.79 -13.69
C MET A 1 -8.04 19.25 -13.94
N THR A 2 -7.14 20.17 -14.26
CA THR A 2 -7.52 21.59 -14.46
C THR A 2 -8.66 21.78 -15.48
N THR A 3 -8.58 21.10 -16.62
CA THR A 3 -9.64 21.14 -17.67
C THR A 3 -11.01 20.66 -17.15
N HIS A 4 -11.03 19.65 -16.28
CA HIS A 4 -12.29 19.15 -15.70
C HIS A 4 -12.87 20.14 -14.69
N LEU A 5 -12.03 20.75 -13.83
CA LEU A 5 -12.48 21.80 -12.91
C LEU A 5 -13.03 23.03 -13.66
N GLN A 6 -12.42 23.39 -14.79
CA GLN A 6 -12.95 24.44 -15.65
C GLN A 6 -14.32 24.06 -16.24
N LEU A 7 -14.46 22.81 -16.70
CA LEU A 7 -15.72 22.28 -17.21
C LEU A 7 -16.81 22.30 -16.14
N GLU A 8 -16.51 21.86 -14.90
CA GLU A 8 -17.44 21.93 -13.77
C GLU A 8 -17.91 23.38 -13.51
N ALA A 9 -16.98 24.34 -13.56
CA ALA A 9 -17.32 25.75 -13.37
C ALA A 9 -18.20 26.33 -14.50
N GLU A 10 -18.08 25.80 -15.73
CA GLU A 10 -18.81 26.29 -16.91
C GLU A 10 -20.21 25.68 -17.03
N ILE A 11 -20.38 24.38 -16.71
CA ILE A 11 -21.62 23.66 -17.01
C ILE A 11 -22.29 22.98 -15.82
N GLY A 12 -21.62 22.97 -14.64
CA GLY A 12 -22.09 22.26 -13.44
C GLY A 12 -21.45 20.88 -13.26
N GLY A 13 -21.38 20.42 -12.01
CA GLY A 13 -20.64 19.19 -11.63
C GLY A 13 -21.25 17.91 -12.21
N TYR A 14 -22.57 17.78 -12.21
CA TYR A 14 -23.25 16.59 -12.75
C TYR A 14 -23.09 16.46 -14.28
N GLU A 15 -23.24 17.57 -14.98
CA GLU A 15 -23.08 17.65 -16.43
C GLU A 15 -21.63 17.40 -16.84
N ALA A 16 -20.67 17.93 -16.07
CA ALA A 16 -19.25 17.70 -16.29
C ALA A 16 -18.86 16.24 -16.06
N ALA A 17 -19.37 15.60 -15.00
CA ALA A 17 -19.18 14.20 -14.72
C ALA A 17 -19.74 13.31 -15.84
N THR A 18 -20.98 13.61 -16.30
CA THR A 18 -21.60 12.89 -17.44
C THR A 18 -20.75 13.01 -18.71
N ARG A 19 -20.22 14.21 -19.01
CA ARG A 19 -19.35 14.44 -20.17
C ARG A 19 -18.02 13.74 -20.06
N ALA A 20 -17.52 13.53 -18.83
CA ALA A 20 -16.27 12.87 -18.56
C ALA A 20 -16.40 11.34 -18.31
N GLN A 21 -17.58 10.75 -18.52
CA GLN A 21 -17.85 9.35 -18.20
C GLN A 21 -16.83 8.38 -18.83
N GLU A 22 -16.47 8.60 -20.09
CA GLU A 22 -15.45 7.79 -20.76
C GLU A 22 -14.09 7.83 -20.03
N GLN A 23 -13.67 9.01 -19.53
CA GLN A 23 -12.41 9.15 -18.79
C GLN A 23 -12.48 8.47 -17.42
N ILE A 24 -13.66 8.49 -16.81
CA ILE A 24 -13.91 7.77 -15.54
C ILE A 24 -13.83 6.26 -15.79
N ASP A 25 -14.47 5.74 -16.83
CA ASP A 25 -14.43 4.31 -17.19
C ASP A 25 -13.03 3.84 -17.55
N VAL A 26 -12.27 4.66 -18.27
CA VAL A 26 -10.84 4.41 -18.55
C VAL A 26 -10.02 4.29 -17.28
N THR A 27 -10.34 5.04 -16.20
CA THR A 27 -9.63 4.92 -14.92
C THR A 27 -9.79 3.52 -14.32
N TYR A 28 -10.98 2.94 -14.35
CA TYR A 28 -11.21 1.57 -13.88
C TYR A 28 -10.47 0.54 -14.74
N ALA A 29 -10.54 0.71 -16.06
CA ALA A 29 -9.83 -0.18 -16.99
C ALA A 29 -8.30 -0.12 -16.78
N ALA A 30 -7.75 1.07 -16.61
CA ALA A 30 -6.33 1.26 -16.36
C ALA A 30 -5.89 0.66 -15.01
N LEU A 31 -6.68 0.83 -13.94
CA LEU A 31 -6.40 0.19 -12.64
C LEU A 31 -6.49 -1.33 -12.72
N ALA A 32 -7.48 -1.87 -13.43
CA ALA A 32 -7.58 -3.30 -13.68
C ALA A 32 -6.34 -3.84 -14.41
N GLN A 33 -5.92 -3.17 -15.49
CA GLN A 33 -4.70 -3.51 -16.23
C GLN A 33 -3.46 -3.41 -15.34
N LEU A 34 -3.37 -2.39 -14.47
CA LEU A 34 -2.25 -2.18 -13.57
C LEU A 34 -1.99 -3.38 -12.64
N VAL A 35 -3.06 -4.08 -12.24
CA VAL A 35 -2.99 -5.18 -11.29
C VAL A 35 -3.30 -6.56 -11.90
N GLY A 36 -3.50 -6.65 -13.22
CA GLY A 36 -3.80 -7.92 -13.92
C GLY A 36 -5.23 -8.45 -13.67
N GLY A 37 -6.18 -7.57 -13.36
CA GLY A 37 -7.58 -7.89 -13.08
C GLY A 37 -8.54 -7.38 -14.15
N ARG A 38 -9.86 -7.36 -13.81
CA ARG A 38 -10.95 -6.83 -14.67
C ARG A 38 -11.52 -5.53 -14.07
N SER A 39 -12.12 -4.69 -14.92
CA SER A 39 -12.68 -3.39 -14.51
C SER A 39 -13.83 -3.51 -13.49
N ASP A 40 -14.61 -4.59 -13.54
CA ASP A 40 -15.70 -4.87 -12.62
C ASP A 40 -15.22 -5.37 -11.24
N GLU A 41 -13.94 -5.74 -11.14
CA GLU A 41 -13.27 -6.11 -9.89
C GLU A 41 -12.63 -4.91 -9.17
N VAL A 42 -12.74 -3.69 -9.72
CA VAL A 42 -12.15 -2.46 -9.14
C VAL A 42 -13.22 -1.58 -8.53
N ALA A 43 -12.98 -1.10 -7.31
CA ALA A 43 -13.74 -0.05 -6.63
C ALA A 43 -12.83 1.13 -6.29
N LEU A 44 -13.34 2.36 -6.44
CA LEU A 44 -12.60 3.60 -6.19
C LEU A 44 -12.88 4.15 -4.79
N PHE A 45 -11.84 4.70 -4.18
CA PHE A 45 -11.86 5.30 -2.86
C PHE A 45 -11.04 6.60 -2.84
N ASP A 46 -11.24 7.41 -1.81
CA ASP A 46 -10.47 8.63 -1.57
C ASP A 46 -9.07 8.34 -1.00
N ASN A 47 -8.83 7.16 -0.45
CA ASN A 47 -7.51 6.72 0.04
C ASN A 47 -7.46 5.20 0.26
N SER A 48 -6.25 4.67 0.41
CA SER A 48 -6.03 3.23 0.64
C SER A 48 -6.57 2.75 2.00
N THR A 49 -6.59 3.58 3.03
CA THR A 49 -7.12 3.17 4.34
C THR A 49 -8.62 2.93 4.27
N HIS A 50 -9.38 3.79 3.57
CA HIS A 50 -10.81 3.55 3.34
C HIS A 50 -11.05 2.32 2.46
N ALA A 51 -10.25 2.12 1.40
CA ALA A 51 -10.31 0.93 0.57
C ALA A 51 -10.04 -0.35 1.40
N TRP A 52 -9.02 -0.31 2.24
CA TRP A 52 -8.64 -1.42 3.11
C TRP A 52 -9.73 -1.69 4.16
N ASN A 53 -10.27 -0.66 4.80
CA ASN A 53 -11.36 -0.79 5.76
C ASN A 53 -12.62 -1.36 5.09
N ALA A 54 -12.97 -0.92 3.89
CA ALA A 54 -14.10 -1.46 3.15
C ALA A 54 -13.94 -2.95 2.87
N ALA A 55 -12.73 -3.40 2.49
CA ALA A 55 -12.39 -4.80 2.31
C ALA A 55 -12.44 -5.57 3.63
N PHE A 56 -11.74 -5.10 4.65
CA PHE A 56 -11.56 -5.82 5.91
C PHE A 56 -12.85 -5.95 6.71
N TYR A 57 -13.61 -4.86 6.88
CA TYR A 57 -14.86 -4.90 7.65
C TYR A 57 -16.00 -5.63 6.93
N SER A 58 -15.83 -5.96 5.65
CA SER A 58 -16.77 -6.82 4.92
C SER A 58 -16.57 -8.32 5.19
N ILE A 59 -15.48 -8.71 5.84
CA ILE A 59 -15.19 -10.11 6.14
C ILE A 59 -15.96 -10.52 7.40
N PRO A 60 -16.90 -11.47 7.30
CA PRO A 60 -17.62 -11.96 8.48
C PRO A 60 -16.67 -12.69 9.43
N LEU A 61 -16.52 -12.17 10.64
CA LEU A 61 -15.64 -12.71 11.67
C LEU A 61 -16.43 -12.90 12.97
N GLY A 62 -16.31 -14.07 13.59
CA GLY A 62 -16.97 -14.45 14.82
C GLY A 62 -16.00 -14.92 15.92
N PRO A 63 -16.54 -15.32 17.08
CA PRO A 63 -15.74 -15.80 18.20
C PRO A 63 -14.89 -17.03 17.81
N GLY A 64 -13.59 -16.95 18.05
CA GLY A 64 -12.64 -18.02 17.76
C GLY A 64 -12.11 -18.06 16.32
N ASP A 65 -12.68 -17.28 15.39
CA ASP A 65 -12.07 -17.09 14.07
C ASP A 65 -10.70 -16.42 14.19
N ARG A 66 -9.77 -16.74 13.29
CA ARG A 66 -8.40 -16.27 13.36
C ARG A 66 -8.05 -15.38 12.17
N ILE A 67 -7.38 -14.27 12.50
CA ILE A 67 -6.73 -13.35 11.56
C ILE A 67 -5.23 -13.56 11.71
N LEU A 68 -4.56 -14.03 10.66
CA LEU A 68 -3.10 -14.13 10.62
C LEU A 68 -2.54 -12.91 9.88
N THR A 69 -1.50 -12.28 10.44
CA THR A 69 -0.84 -11.14 9.82
C THR A 69 0.67 -11.16 10.08
N GLY A 70 1.43 -10.47 9.22
CA GLY A 70 2.86 -10.30 9.42
C GLY A 70 3.21 -9.26 10.48
N ARG A 71 4.46 -9.26 10.93
CA ARG A 71 4.99 -8.28 11.90
C ARG A 71 5.13 -6.89 11.30
N ASP A 72 5.36 -6.81 10.00
CA ASP A 72 5.55 -5.56 9.25
C ASP A 72 4.24 -4.86 8.86
N GLU A 73 3.16 -5.15 9.58
CA GLU A 73 1.83 -4.65 9.26
C GLU A 73 1.70 -3.15 9.50
N TYR A 74 0.94 -2.49 8.63
CA TYR A 74 0.67 -1.06 8.75
C TYR A 74 -0.21 -0.75 9.96
N GLY A 75 0.14 0.29 10.72
CA GLY A 75 -0.52 0.62 11.99
C GLY A 75 -2.04 0.80 11.92
N SER A 76 -2.57 1.39 10.84
CA SER A 76 -4.03 1.49 10.68
C SER A 76 -4.70 0.13 10.52
N ASN A 77 -4.03 -0.82 9.85
CA ASN A 77 -4.53 -2.18 9.67
C ASN A 77 -4.52 -2.92 11.03
N VAL A 78 -3.46 -2.77 11.82
CA VAL A 78 -3.37 -3.31 13.19
C VAL A 78 -4.51 -2.78 14.07
N LEU A 79 -4.78 -1.47 14.02
CA LEU A 79 -5.89 -0.88 14.79
C LEU A 79 -7.25 -1.45 14.37
N ALA A 80 -7.47 -1.70 13.09
CA ALA A 80 -8.71 -2.32 12.61
C ALA A 80 -8.82 -3.77 13.05
N TYR A 81 -7.73 -4.55 13.01
CA TYR A 81 -7.71 -5.93 13.54
C TYR A 81 -8.08 -5.94 15.02
N LEU A 82 -7.47 -5.07 15.83
CA LEU A 82 -7.77 -4.96 17.27
C LEU A 82 -9.23 -4.58 17.51
N GLN A 83 -9.78 -3.65 16.74
CA GLN A 83 -11.16 -3.23 16.86
C GLN A 83 -12.14 -4.38 16.57
N VAL A 84 -11.90 -5.15 15.49
CA VAL A 84 -12.74 -6.30 15.14
C VAL A 84 -12.60 -7.42 16.16
N ALA A 85 -11.39 -7.73 16.62
CA ALA A 85 -11.16 -8.72 17.66
C ALA A 85 -11.93 -8.41 18.94
N GLN A 86 -11.93 -7.14 19.37
CA GLN A 86 -12.71 -6.69 20.54
C GLN A 86 -14.24 -6.84 20.35
N ARG A 87 -14.75 -6.67 19.14
CA ARG A 87 -16.19 -6.73 18.84
C ARG A 87 -16.70 -8.14 18.58
N SER A 88 -15.92 -8.94 17.85
CA SER A 88 -16.33 -10.26 17.37
C SER A 88 -15.82 -11.41 18.22
N GLY A 89 -14.77 -11.24 19.02
CA GLY A 89 -14.06 -12.31 19.70
C GLY A 89 -13.12 -13.10 18.78
N ALA A 90 -12.79 -12.58 17.61
CA ALA A 90 -11.77 -13.15 16.73
C ALA A 90 -10.37 -13.01 17.34
N GLU A 91 -9.47 -13.94 17.03
CA GLU A 91 -8.09 -13.97 17.49
C GLU A 91 -7.15 -13.37 16.43
N ILE A 92 -6.26 -12.48 16.86
CA ILE A 92 -5.17 -11.97 16.01
C ILE A 92 -3.93 -12.79 16.28
N VAL A 93 -3.33 -13.34 15.22
CA VAL A 93 -2.10 -14.12 15.29
C VAL A 93 -1.02 -13.45 14.45
N VAL A 94 -0.02 -12.92 15.12
CA VAL A 94 1.14 -12.31 14.45
C VAL A 94 2.13 -13.42 14.09
N VAL A 95 2.36 -13.61 12.79
CA VAL A 95 3.32 -14.57 12.26
C VAL A 95 4.74 -13.99 12.47
N PRO A 96 5.68 -14.77 13.02
CA PRO A 96 7.06 -14.29 13.17
C PRO A 96 7.72 -14.04 11.82
N ASN A 97 8.79 -13.26 11.84
CA ASN A 97 9.66 -13.08 10.68
C ASN A 97 10.73 -14.18 10.64
N ASP A 98 11.22 -14.49 9.45
CA ASP A 98 12.37 -15.34 9.22
C ASP A 98 13.71 -14.63 9.55
N GLY A 99 14.83 -15.28 9.30
CA GLY A 99 16.17 -14.75 9.56
C GLY A 99 16.53 -13.52 8.72
N ASP A 100 15.85 -13.30 7.61
CA ASP A 100 16.02 -12.14 6.72
C ASP A 100 15.02 -11.01 7.03
N GLY A 101 14.09 -11.26 7.94
CA GLY A 101 13.09 -10.27 8.39
C GLY A 101 11.81 -10.24 7.56
N GLN A 102 11.59 -11.18 6.64
CA GLN A 102 10.35 -11.38 5.91
C GLN A 102 9.40 -12.26 6.74
N ILE A 103 8.10 -12.24 6.42
CA ILE A 103 7.16 -13.17 7.05
C ILE A 103 7.65 -14.62 6.90
N ASP A 104 7.76 -15.38 7.99
CA ASP A 104 8.21 -16.78 7.96
C ASP A 104 7.11 -17.68 7.39
N LEU A 105 7.30 -18.15 6.16
CA LEU A 105 6.36 -19.02 5.46
C LEU A 105 6.18 -20.38 6.15
N SER A 106 7.22 -20.90 6.81
CA SER A 106 7.15 -22.16 7.56
C SER A 106 6.32 -21.99 8.83
N ALA A 107 6.50 -20.88 9.52
CA ALA A 107 5.68 -20.54 10.68
C ALA A 107 4.23 -20.27 10.28
N LEU A 108 4.00 -19.50 9.20
CA LEU A 108 2.66 -19.25 8.67
C LEU A 108 1.92 -20.56 8.37
N THR A 109 2.58 -21.48 7.64
CA THR A 109 1.99 -22.80 7.31
C THR A 109 1.59 -23.61 8.56
N LYS A 110 2.38 -23.53 9.64
CA LYS A 110 2.07 -24.22 10.90
C LYS A 110 0.97 -23.56 11.73
N LEU A 111 0.82 -22.25 11.58
CA LEU A 111 -0.18 -21.47 12.33
C LEU A 111 -1.57 -21.51 11.70
N VAL A 112 -1.65 -21.81 10.40
CA VAL A 112 -2.91 -21.97 9.67
C VAL A 112 -3.67 -23.20 10.19
N ASP A 113 -4.96 -23.02 10.50
CA ASP A 113 -5.91 -24.07 10.90
C ASP A 113 -7.31 -23.75 10.34
N GLU A 114 -8.31 -24.58 10.67
CA GLU A 114 -9.71 -24.45 10.22
C GLU A 114 -10.40 -23.16 10.70
N ARG A 115 -9.86 -22.51 11.72
CA ARG A 115 -10.35 -21.23 12.26
C ARG A 115 -9.77 -20.04 11.48
N THR A 116 -8.79 -20.25 10.64
CA THR A 116 -8.15 -19.17 9.87
C THR A 116 -9.11 -18.67 8.79
N LYS A 117 -9.66 -17.47 8.98
CA LYS A 117 -10.59 -16.82 8.04
C LYS A 117 -9.90 -15.82 7.13
N LEU A 118 -8.86 -15.17 7.64
CA LEU A 118 -8.13 -14.13 6.95
C LEU A 118 -6.63 -14.28 7.15
N ILE A 119 -5.89 -14.12 6.06
CA ILE A 119 -4.47 -13.77 6.09
C ILE A 119 -4.35 -12.35 5.54
N GLY A 120 -3.92 -11.40 6.36
CA GLY A 120 -3.63 -10.03 5.97
C GLY A 120 -2.13 -9.81 5.84
N LEU A 121 -1.70 -9.11 4.80
CA LEU A 121 -0.27 -8.83 4.58
C LEU A 121 -0.05 -7.44 4.02
N THR A 122 0.83 -6.66 4.63
CA THR A 122 1.45 -5.51 4.00
C THR A 122 2.61 -5.99 3.11
N TRP A 123 2.49 -5.83 1.79
CA TRP A 123 3.49 -6.33 0.83
C TRP A 123 4.82 -5.62 0.99
N VAL A 124 4.77 -4.28 1.07
CA VAL A 124 5.94 -3.42 1.28
C VAL A 124 5.65 -2.50 2.47
N PRO A 125 6.32 -2.71 3.61
CA PRO A 125 6.15 -1.88 4.79
C PRO A 125 6.51 -0.41 4.55
N THR A 126 5.89 0.48 5.31
CA THR A 126 6.17 1.92 5.14
C THR A 126 7.50 2.35 5.76
N SER A 127 8.04 1.57 6.69
CA SER A 127 9.23 1.92 7.49
C SER A 127 10.51 1.21 7.05
N GLY A 128 10.55 0.66 5.84
CA GLY A 128 11.75 0.00 5.32
C GLY A 128 11.61 -0.47 3.87
N GLY A 129 12.71 -1.00 3.33
CA GLY A 129 12.80 -1.50 1.96
C GLY A 129 12.34 -2.94 1.75
N LEU A 130 11.91 -3.63 2.81
CA LEU A 130 11.44 -5.01 2.76
C LEU A 130 10.35 -5.23 1.70
N VAL A 131 10.44 -6.33 0.97
CA VAL A 131 9.36 -6.84 0.12
C VAL A 131 8.99 -8.24 0.61
N ASN A 132 7.81 -8.39 1.18
CA ASN A 132 7.31 -9.67 1.66
C ASN A 132 7.00 -10.63 0.51
N PRO A 133 7.10 -11.96 0.70
CA PRO A 133 6.87 -12.97 -0.34
C PRO A 133 5.37 -13.19 -0.61
N ALA A 134 4.66 -12.15 -1.12
CA ALA A 134 3.21 -12.11 -1.25
C ALA A 134 2.62 -13.32 -2.00
N ALA A 135 3.23 -13.74 -3.11
CA ALA A 135 2.76 -14.90 -3.87
C ALA A 135 2.87 -16.23 -3.12
N ALA A 136 3.89 -16.38 -2.25
CA ALA A 136 4.02 -17.56 -1.41
C ALA A 136 2.95 -17.58 -0.30
N VAL A 137 2.65 -16.42 0.28
CA VAL A 137 1.54 -16.25 1.24
C VAL A 137 0.19 -16.55 0.58
N GLY A 138 -0.02 -16.10 -0.67
CA GLY A 138 -1.25 -16.37 -1.42
C GLY A 138 -1.48 -17.86 -1.69
N ARG A 139 -0.42 -18.64 -1.95
CA ARG A 139 -0.53 -20.10 -2.06
C ARG A 139 -1.00 -20.73 -0.75
N ILE A 140 -0.40 -20.33 0.38
CA ILE A 140 -0.78 -20.84 1.71
C ILE A 140 -2.24 -20.47 2.04
N ALA A 141 -2.64 -19.23 1.76
CA ALA A 141 -4.01 -18.77 2.00
C ALA A 141 -5.03 -19.58 1.19
N ARG A 142 -4.75 -19.81 -0.09
CA ARG A 142 -5.59 -20.61 -0.99
C ARG A 142 -5.71 -22.07 -0.51
N ASP A 143 -4.60 -22.70 -0.16
CA ASP A 143 -4.56 -24.08 0.33
C ASP A 143 -5.34 -24.23 1.64
N ALA A 144 -5.37 -23.19 2.46
CA ALA A 144 -6.14 -23.10 3.70
C ALA A 144 -7.61 -22.76 3.50
N GLY A 145 -8.04 -22.31 2.32
CA GLY A 145 -9.35 -21.73 2.09
C GLY A 145 -9.61 -20.41 2.83
N ALA A 146 -8.57 -19.75 3.33
CA ALA A 146 -8.65 -18.44 3.97
C ALA A 146 -8.72 -17.32 2.92
N LEU A 147 -9.40 -16.20 3.25
CA LEU A 147 -9.30 -14.98 2.44
C LEU A 147 -7.90 -14.37 2.56
N TYR A 148 -7.40 -13.80 1.46
CA TYR A 148 -6.13 -13.12 1.44
C TYR A 148 -6.31 -11.64 1.08
N LEU A 149 -6.11 -10.75 2.06
CA LEU A 149 -6.13 -9.29 1.89
C LEU A 149 -4.70 -8.76 1.83
N LEU A 150 -4.34 -8.18 0.69
CA LEU A 150 -3.01 -7.63 0.43
C LEU A 150 -3.03 -6.11 0.43
N ASP A 151 -2.29 -5.49 1.34
CA ASP A 151 -1.97 -4.06 1.25
C ASP A 151 -0.80 -3.84 0.29
N ALA A 152 -1.11 -3.45 -0.95
CA ALA A 152 -0.14 -3.15 -2.01
C ALA A 152 0.14 -1.65 -2.14
N THR A 153 -0.21 -0.86 -1.13
CA THR A 153 -0.13 0.62 -1.14
C THR A 153 1.26 1.15 -1.50
N GLN A 154 2.33 0.46 -1.14
CA GLN A 154 3.71 0.83 -1.49
C GLN A 154 4.22 0.06 -2.73
N ALA A 155 3.56 -1.01 -3.14
CA ALA A 155 3.97 -1.85 -4.26
C ALA A 155 3.50 -1.30 -5.61
N VAL A 156 2.21 -0.93 -5.71
CA VAL A 156 1.62 -0.44 -6.97
C VAL A 156 2.33 0.81 -7.48
N GLY A 157 2.73 0.77 -8.74
CA GLY A 157 3.52 1.82 -9.38
C GLY A 157 5.01 1.81 -9.05
N GLN A 158 5.48 0.91 -8.20
CA GLN A 158 6.89 0.71 -7.90
C GLN A 158 7.50 -0.47 -8.65
N PHE A 159 6.72 -1.53 -8.83
CA PHE A 159 7.07 -2.72 -9.60
C PHE A 159 5.79 -3.41 -10.11
N PRO A 160 5.89 -4.38 -11.05
CA PRO A 160 4.74 -5.11 -11.56
C PRO A 160 3.95 -5.81 -10.46
N VAL A 161 2.62 -5.73 -10.57
CA VAL A 161 1.66 -6.38 -9.67
C VAL A 161 0.69 -7.18 -10.54
N ASP A 162 0.59 -8.48 -10.32
CA ASP A 162 -0.43 -9.34 -10.92
C ASP A 162 -1.17 -10.10 -9.82
N VAL A 163 -2.44 -9.81 -9.65
CA VAL A 163 -3.30 -10.42 -8.63
C VAL A 163 -3.46 -11.93 -8.82
N ASN A 164 -3.26 -12.44 -10.04
CA ASN A 164 -3.35 -13.86 -10.34
C ASN A 164 -2.09 -14.60 -9.89
N ASP A 165 -0.91 -14.02 -10.13
CA ASP A 165 0.36 -14.55 -9.68
C ASP A 165 0.48 -14.49 -8.15
N VAL A 166 0.05 -13.37 -7.56
CA VAL A 166 0.01 -13.19 -6.10
C VAL A 166 -1.03 -14.11 -5.46
N GLY A 167 -2.17 -14.32 -6.13
CA GLY A 167 -3.25 -15.17 -5.63
C GLY A 167 -4.02 -14.56 -4.46
N CYS A 168 -4.09 -13.23 -4.35
CA CYS A 168 -4.92 -12.55 -3.36
C CYS A 168 -6.39 -12.52 -3.76
N ASP A 169 -7.27 -12.39 -2.76
CA ASP A 169 -8.71 -12.19 -2.94
C ASP A 169 -9.07 -10.70 -2.94
N LEU A 170 -8.31 -9.91 -2.20
CA LEU A 170 -8.50 -8.48 -2.01
C LEU A 170 -7.14 -7.78 -2.09
N LEU A 171 -7.07 -6.67 -2.83
CA LEU A 171 -5.86 -5.84 -2.93
C LEU A 171 -6.22 -4.38 -2.79
N THR A 172 -5.44 -3.64 -1.99
CA THR A 172 -5.62 -2.19 -1.82
C THR A 172 -4.41 -1.40 -2.30
N GLY A 173 -4.68 -0.23 -2.88
CA GLY A 173 -3.66 0.66 -3.37
C GLY A 173 -4.03 2.15 -3.24
N THR A 174 -3.06 3.03 -3.48
CA THR A 174 -3.26 4.48 -3.45
C THR A 174 -2.55 5.19 -4.60
N GLY A 175 -3.15 6.25 -5.13
CA GLY A 175 -2.58 7.00 -6.25
C GLY A 175 -1.38 7.85 -5.88
N ARG A 176 -1.33 8.43 -4.68
CA ARG A 176 -0.35 9.46 -4.29
C ARG A 176 1.08 9.00 -4.02
N LYS A 177 1.32 7.69 -3.99
CA LYS A 177 2.66 7.13 -3.73
C LYS A 177 3.41 6.88 -5.05
N PHE A 178 3.85 5.68 -5.31
CA PHE A 178 4.63 5.37 -6.51
C PHE A 178 3.87 5.53 -7.84
N LEU A 179 2.54 5.59 -7.82
CA LEU A 179 1.76 5.94 -9.01
C LEU A 179 1.81 7.44 -9.36
N ARG A 180 2.24 8.32 -8.43
CA ARG A 180 2.31 9.78 -8.64
C ARG A 180 0.96 10.43 -8.97
N GLY A 181 -0.13 9.77 -8.63
CA GLY A 181 -1.48 10.31 -8.77
C GLY A 181 -1.82 11.37 -7.71
N PRO A 182 -2.98 12.01 -7.82
CA PRO A 182 -3.40 13.02 -6.87
C PRO A 182 -3.62 12.44 -5.46
N ARG A 183 -3.49 13.30 -4.44
CA ARG A 183 -3.99 12.97 -3.10
C ARG A 183 -5.50 12.86 -3.14
N GLY A 184 -6.09 12.10 -2.22
CA GLY A 184 -7.52 11.84 -2.23
C GLY A 184 -7.90 10.79 -3.27
N THR A 185 -7.02 9.80 -3.52
CA THR A 185 -7.29 8.65 -4.39
C THR A 185 -6.75 7.37 -3.80
N GLY A 186 -7.57 6.33 -3.86
CA GLY A 186 -7.26 4.95 -3.52
C GLY A 186 -8.14 4.02 -4.34
N PHE A 187 -7.87 2.74 -4.27
CA PHE A 187 -8.68 1.72 -4.91
C PHE A 187 -8.62 0.41 -4.15
N LEU A 188 -9.66 -0.38 -4.31
CA LEU A 188 -9.79 -1.76 -3.90
C LEU A 188 -9.97 -2.61 -5.16
N TRP A 189 -9.21 -3.68 -5.30
CA TRP A 189 -9.49 -4.76 -6.22
C TRP A 189 -10.04 -5.95 -5.44
N VAL A 190 -11.13 -6.55 -5.93
CA VAL A 190 -11.82 -7.69 -5.29
C VAL A 190 -11.97 -8.80 -6.32
N ARG A 191 -11.43 -9.96 -6.03
CA ARG A 191 -11.62 -11.15 -6.85
C ARG A 191 -13.12 -11.52 -6.89
N ASP A 192 -13.65 -11.71 -8.07
CA ASP A 192 -15.07 -12.00 -8.28
C ASP A 192 -15.56 -13.19 -7.42
N THR A 193 -14.77 -14.27 -7.35
CA THR A 193 -15.10 -15.45 -6.52
C THR A 193 -15.08 -15.21 -5.01
N ALA A 194 -14.50 -14.10 -4.55
CA ALA A 194 -14.49 -13.73 -3.14
C ALA A 194 -15.78 -12.99 -2.72
N LEU A 195 -16.51 -12.41 -3.68
CA LEU A 195 -17.68 -11.56 -3.40
C LEU A 195 -18.76 -12.22 -2.57
N GLU A 196 -18.99 -13.53 -2.75
CA GLU A 196 -20.00 -14.29 -1.98
C GLU A 196 -19.60 -14.50 -0.50
N ARG A 197 -18.33 -14.29 -0.18
CA ARG A 197 -17.76 -14.42 1.18
C ARG A 197 -17.69 -13.10 1.92
N LEU A 198 -18.15 -12.00 1.29
CA LEU A 198 -18.03 -10.65 1.79
C LEU A 198 -19.41 -10.02 1.98
N ASP A 199 -19.56 -9.29 3.09
CA ASP A 199 -20.73 -8.50 3.41
C ASP A 199 -20.32 -7.03 3.59
N PRO A 200 -20.43 -6.18 2.54
CA PRO A 200 -20.04 -4.78 2.63
C PRO A 200 -20.74 -4.06 3.78
N PHE A 201 -19.98 -3.36 4.62
CA PHE A 201 -20.50 -2.75 5.84
C PHE A 201 -21.33 -1.48 5.62
N VAL A 202 -21.37 -0.95 4.38
CA VAL A 202 -22.16 0.21 3.99
C VAL A 202 -23.01 -0.14 2.79
N ALA A 203 -24.34 -0.12 2.96
CA ALA A 203 -25.30 -0.14 1.85
C ALA A 203 -25.70 1.30 1.52
N GLU A 204 -25.55 1.67 0.25
CA GLU A 204 -25.78 3.03 -0.26
C GLU A 204 -26.31 2.94 -1.70
N ILE A 205 -26.91 4.00 -2.24
CA ILE A 205 -27.62 3.97 -3.53
C ILE A 205 -26.73 3.66 -4.75
N ARG A 206 -25.40 3.77 -4.63
CA ARG A 206 -24.46 3.32 -5.65
C ARG A 206 -24.09 1.85 -5.49
N SER A 207 -23.98 1.39 -4.26
CA SER A 207 -23.55 0.04 -3.93
C SER A 207 -24.69 -0.97 -3.88
N ALA A 208 -25.95 -0.52 -3.76
CA ALA A 208 -27.09 -1.39 -3.62
C ALA A 208 -28.37 -0.76 -4.21
N THR A 209 -29.31 -1.61 -4.63
CA THR A 209 -30.64 -1.22 -5.10
C THR A 209 -31.68 -1.71 -4.13
N TRP A 210 -32.52 -0.78 -3.61
CA TRP A 210 -33.66 -1.15 -2.77
C TRP A 210 -34.74 -1.87 -3.61
N ASP A 211 -35.26 -2.97 -3.08
CA ASP A 211 -36.25 -3.83 -3.76
C ASP A 211 -37.72 -3.33 -3.66
N GLY A 212 -37.94 -2.20 -3.01
CA GLY A 212 -39.27 -1.64 -2.76
C GLY A 212 -39.96 -2.19 -1.50
N GLY A 213 -39.31 -3.13 -0.76
CA GLY A 213 -39.79 -3.75 0.46
C GLY A 213 -38.86 -3.50 1.66
N ARG A 214 -38.41 -4.58 2.31
CA ARG A 214 -37.46 -4.54 3.43
C ARG A 214 -36.05 -5.02 3.06
N GLY A 215 -35.82 -5.31 1.77
CA GLY A 215 -34.57 -5.83 1.26
C GLY A 215 -33.91 -4.91 0.25
N PHE A 216 -32.74 -5.30 -0.14
CA PHE A 216 -31.96 -4.67 -1.22
C PHE A 216 -31.08 -5.72 -1.90
N THR A 217 -30.61 -5.40 -3.08
CA THR A 217 -29.67 -6.21 -3.85
C THR A 217 -28.37 -5.42 -4.04
N TRP A 218 -27.23 -6.03 -3.73
CA TRP A 218 -25.92 -5.43 -3.97
C TRP A 218 -25.68 -5.21 -5.46
N ALA A 219 -24.97 -4.16 -5.79
CA ALA A 219 -24.42 -3.95 -7.12
C ALA A 219 -23.47 -5.09 -7.51
N ASP A 220 -23.36 -5.36 -8.80
CA ASP A 220 -22.45 -6.38 -9.32
C ASP A 220 -20.97 -5.96 -9.13
N GLY A 221 -20.11 -6.95 -8.96
CA GLY A 221 -18.67 -6.77 -8.85
C GLY A 221 -18.25 -5.92 -7.64
N ALA A 222 -17.09 -5.29 -7.75
CA ALA A 222 -16.52 -4.47 -6.70
C ALA A 222 -17.26 -3.13 -6.46
N ARG A 223 -18.17 -2.74 -7.35
CA ARG A 223 -18.97 -1.51 -7.19
C ARG A 223 -19.81 -1.51 -5.91
N ARG A 224 -20.13 -2.67 -5.37
CA ARG A 224 -20.83 -2.80 -4.09
C ARG A 224 -20.09 -2.23 -2.88
N PHE A 225 -18.82 -1.84 -3.04
CA PHE A 225 -18.00 -1.21 -2.01
C PHE A 225 -17.91 0.31 -2.16
N GLU A 226 -18.42 0.88 -3.26
CA GLU A 226 -18.37 2.33 -3.52
C GLU A 226 -19.53 3.09 -2.88
N THR A 227 -19.33 4.40 -2.73
CA THR A 227 -20.37 5.36 -2.39
C THR A 227 -20.66 6.28 -3.56
N TRP A 228 -21.84 6.95 -3.55
CA TRP A 228 -22.27 7.83 -4.65
C TRP A 228 -21.35 9.02 -4.85
N GLU A 229 -21.05 9.75 -3.78
CA GLU A 229 -20.27 10.99 -3.87
C GLU A 229 -18.79 10.69 -4.06
N ASN A 230 -18.24 11.23 -5.13
CA ASN A 230 -16.86 11.05 -5.51
C ASN A 230 -16.25 12.31 -6.11
N SER A 231 -14.94 12.50 -5.94
CA SER A 231 -14.18 13.55 -6.59
C SER A 231 -13.80 13.13 -8.02
N TYR A 232 -14.62 13.44 -9.00
CA TYR A 232 -14.38 13.05 -10.40
C TYR A 232 -13.05 13.60 -10.92
N VAL A 233 -12.68 14.83 -10.55
CA VAL A 233 -11.39 15.41 -10.90
C VAL A 233 -10.21 14.56 -10.40
N ASN A 234 -10.33 13.99 -9.21
CA ASN A 234 -9.29 13.11 -8.65
C ASN A 234 -9.28 11.76 -9.33
N ILE A 235 -10.45 11.20 -9.66
CA ILE A 235 -10.57 9.93 -10.40
C ILE A 235 -9.90 10.05 -11.76
N ILE A 236 -10.19 11.10 -12.52
CA ILE A 236 -9.57 11.39 -13.84
C ILE A 236 -8.06 11.57 -13.68
N GLY A 237 -7.63 12.27 -12.62
CA GLY A 237 -6.21 12.45 -12.32
C GLY A 237 -5.49 11.15 -11.97
N LEU A 238 -6.15 10.24 -11.26
CA LEU A 238 -5.65 8.90 -10.97
C LEU A 238 -5.51 8.09 -12.26
N GLY A 239 -6.55 8.08 -13.12
CA GLY A 239 -6.52 7.38 -14.41
C GLY A 239 -5.34 7.82 -15.27
N ALA A 240 -5.11 9.12 -15.38
CA ALA A 240 -3.98 9.68 -16.13
C ALA A 240 -2.62 9.23 -15.56
N ALA A 241 -2.48 9.19 -14.23
CA ALA A 241 -1.25 8.74 -13.59
C ALA A 241 -0.99 7.24 -13.81
N VAL A 242 -2.04 6.41 -13.75
CA VAL A 242 -1.95 4.97 -14.01
C VAL A 242 -1.60 4.71 -15.47
N GLN A 243 -2.26 5.37 -16.42
CA GLN A 243 -1.95 5.25 -17.85
C GLN A 243 -0.49 5.62 -18.13
N GLN A 244 0.01 6.71 -17.53
CA GLN A 244 1.43 7.08 -17.67
C GLN A 244 2.37 5.98 -17.15
N ALA A 245 2.05 5.34 -16.03
CA ALA A 245 2.85 4.24 -15.50
C ALA A 245 2.83 3.02 -16.43
N LEU A 246 1.67 2.69 -17.01
CA LEU A 246 1.51 1.61 -17.99
C LEU A 246 2.26 1.90 -19.30
N GLU A 247 2.22 3.14 -19.79
CA GLU A 247 2.96 3.57 -20.98
C GLU A 247 4.48 3.50 -20.79
N LEU A 248 4.97 3.88 -19.61
CA LEU A 248 6.40 3.75 -19.26
C LEU A 248 6.83 2.29 -19.11
N GLY A 249 5.89 1.40 -18.78
CA GLY A 249 6.12 0.00 -18.50
C GLY A 249 6.53 -0.27 -17.06
N LEU A 250 5.76 -1.11 -16.38
CA LEU A 250 5.96 -1.40 -14.95
C LEU A 250 7.28 -2.12 -14.68
N ASP A 251 7.76 -2.96 -15.60
CA ASP A 251 9.08 -3.61 -15.50
C ASP A 251 10.21 -2.56 -15.53
N ALA A 252 10.16 -1.62 -16.48
CA ALA A 252 11.14 -0.56 -16.60
C ALA A 252 11.15 0.36 -15.36
N ILE A 253 9.96 0.68 -14.84
CA ILE A 253 9.82 1.42 -13.56
C ILE A 253 10.43 0.61 -12.42
N GLY A 254 10.12 -0.68 -12.33
CA GLY A 254 10.61 -1.57 -11.27
C GLY A 254 12.13 -1.71 -11.29
N ASP A 255 12.72 -1.96 -12.44
CA ASP A 255 14.15 -2.06 -12.62
C ASP A 255 14.86 -0.74 -12.25
N ARG A 256 14.31 0.40 -12.70
CA ARG A 256 14.87 1.71 -12.42
C ARG A 256 14.80 2.05 -10.94
N THR A 257 13.67 1.86 -10.28
CA THR A 257 13.51 2.17 -8.85
C THR A 257 14.38 1.25 -8.00
N ARG A 258 14.46 -0.03 -8.33
CA ARG A 258 15.34 -0.99 -7.65
C ARG A 258 16.80 -0.58 -7.78
N THR A 259 17.28 -0.26 -8.99
CA THR A 259 18.66 0.15 -9.23
C THR A 259 19.03 1.38 -8.41
N LEU A 260 18.18 2.40 -8.37
CA LEU A 260 18.43 3.61 -7.59
C LEU A 260 18.40 3.33 -6.07
N GLY A 261 17.45 2.51 -5.62
CA GLY A 261 17.34 2.11 -4.22
C GLY A 261 18.55 1.31 -3.74
N GLU A 262 19.00 0.31 -4.50
CA GLU A 262 20.18 -0.49 -4.16
C GLU A 262 21.44 0.36 -4.14
N ARG A 263 21.66 1.21 -5.17
CA ARG A 263 22.79 2.16 -5.19
C ARG A 263 22.81 3.04 -3.94
N LEU A 264 21.67 3.68 -3.62
CA LEU A 264 21.59 4.53 -2.43
C LEU A 264 21.89 3.75 -1.15
N ARG A 265 21.36 2.55 -1.01
CA ARG A 265 21.54 1.68 0.16
C ARG A 265 23.03 1.30 0.33
N GLU A 266 23.68 0.86 -0.75
CA GLU A 266 25.07 0.49 -0.74
C GLU A 266 25.97 1.69 -0.43
N ASP A 267 25.75 2.82 -1.07
CA ASP A 267 26.59 4.01 -0.89
C ASP A 267 26.43 4.59 0.52
N LEU A 268 25.21 4.62 1.07
CA LEU A 268 24.98 5.01 2.47
C LEU A 268 25.65 4.02 3.45
N GLY A 269 25.55 2.72 3.19
CA GLY A 269 26.16 1.69 4.04
C GLY A 269 27.69 1.70 4.09
N ARG A 270 28.35 2.35 3.10
CA ARG A 270 29.81 2.54 3.09
C ARG A 270 30.27 3.75 3.89
N LEU A 271 29.35 4.66 4.27
CA LEU A 271 29.70 5.87 4.98
C LEU A 271 30.01 5.59 6.47
N PRO A 272 31.16 6.06 6.99
CA PRO A 272 31.42 5.98 8.42
C PRO A 272 30.32 6.67 9.24
N GLY A 273 29.80 5.99 10.25
CA GLY A 273 28.75 6.54 11.13
C GLY A 273 27.34 6.48 10.53
N VAL A 274 27.15 5.80 9.41
CA VAL A 274 25.81 5.53 8.84
C VAL A 274 25.54 4.03 8.88
N THR A 275 24.32 3.64 9.29
CA THR A 275 23.87 2.26 9.28
C THR A 275 22.53 2.17 8.57
N THR A 276 22.42 1.33 7.56
CA THR A 276 21.16 1.02 6.89
C THR A 276 20.41 -0.07 7.67
N HIS A 277 19.07 0.01 7.68
CA HIS A 277 18.22 -0.86 8.51
C HIS A 277 17.16 -1.65 7.73
N ASP A 278 17.26 -1.65 6.41
CA ASP A 278 16.31 -2.38 5.56
C ASP A 278 16.54 -3.88 5.66
N LEU A 279 15.44 -4.61 5.86
CA LEU A 279 15.39 -6.06 5.92
C LEU A 279 15.05 -6.66 4.53
N GLY A 280 15.12 -7.99 4.46
CA GLY A 280 14.67 -8.78 3.33
C GLY A 280 15.75 -9.09 2.30
N THR A 281 15.62 -10.25 1.67
CA THR A 281 16.42 -10.67 0.51
C THR A 281 16.02 -9.92 -0.76
N HIS A 282 14.72 -9.58 -0.88
CA HIS A 282 14.17 -8.70 -1.90
C HIS A 282 13.83 -7.35 -1.29
N ARG A 283 14.32 -6.28 -1.92
CA ARG A 283 14.15 -4.93 -1.40
C ARG A 283 13.66 -3.96 -2.47
N CYS A 284 12.83 -3.04 -2.05
CA CYS A 284 12.30 -1.98 -2.89
C CYS A 284 13.14 -0.70 -2.82
N ALA A 285 12.65 0.37 -3.44
CA ALA A 285 13.34 1.66 -3.48
C ALA A 285 13.34 2.44 -2.15
N ILE A 286 12.58 2.00 -1.14
CA ILE A 286 12.62 2.63 0.19
C ILE A 286 13.93 2.22 0.87
N VAL A 287 14.68 3.21 1.37
CA VAL A 287 15.94 3.01 2.09
C VAL A 287 15.85 3.72 3.44
N THR A 288 16.20 3.00 4.51
CA THR A 288 16.19 3.58 5.86
C THR A 288 17.58 3.54 6.47
N ALA A 289 17.94 4.62 7.14
CA ALA A 289 19.26 4.73 7.74
C ALA A 289 19.24 5.49 9.08
N LYS A 290 20.21 5.15 9.92
CA LYS A 290 20.56 5.88 11.14
C LYS A 290 21.90 6.57 10.94
N ILE A 291 21.99 7.85 11.34
CA ILE A 291 23.21 8.64 11.26
C ILE A 291 23.70 8.85 12.69
N ALA A 292 24.89 8.39 13.00
CA ALA A 292 25.45 8.46 14.35
C ALA A 292 25.53 9.90 14.85
N GLY A 293 25.18 10.10 16.13
CA GLY A 293 25.23 11.41 16.79
C GLY A 293 24.14 12.40 16.35
N ARG A 294 23.13 11.95 15.58
CA ARG A 294 21.99 12.78 15.16
C ARG A 294 20.66 12.05 15.34
N SER A 295 19.64 12.82 15.74
CA SER A 295 18.26 12.32 15.64
C SER A 295 17.84 12.23 14.16
N ALA A 296 16.86 11.37 13.86
CA ALA A 296 16.31 11.26 12.51
C ALA A 296 15.69 12.59 12.03
N ASP A 297 15.01 13.31 12.93
CA ASP A 297 14.36 14.57 12.62
C ASP A 297 15.37 15.70 12.36
N ASP A 298 16.47 15.79 13.14
CA ASP A 298 17.53 16.74 12.88
C ASP A 298 18.22 16.47 11.53
N ALA A 299 18.44 15.21 11.22
CA ALA A 299 19.03 14.81 9.95
C ALA A 299 18.07 15.14 8.78
N ALA A 300 16.79 14.82 8.88
CA ALA A 300 15.78 15.16 7.88
C ALA A 300 15.67 16.68 7.69
N ALA A 301 15.68 17.47 8.74
CA ALA A 301 15.66 18.93 8.67
C ALA A 301 16.92 19.48 7.99
N ALA A 302 18.10 18.92 8.27
CA ALA A 302 19.35 19.32 7.63
C ALA A 302 19.37 18.99 6.14
N LEU A 303 18.92 17.81 5.75
CA LEU A 303 18.77 17.40 4.34
C LEU A 303 17.75 18.29 3.63
N GLY A 304 16.64 18.64 4.28
CA GLY A 304 15.65 19.58 3.73
C GLY A 304 16.24 20.96 3.42
N ARG A 305 17.14 21.50 4.27
CA ARG A 305 17.87 22.75 3.99
C ARG A 305 18.78 22.64 2.77
N ALA A 306 19.27 21.44 2.48
CA ALA A 306 20.03 21.13 1.27
C ALA A 306 19.14 20.80 0.06
N SER A 307 17.82 21.03 0.15
CA SER A 307 16.82 20.70 -0.88
C SER A 307 16.78 19.19 -1.21
N ILE A 308 16.98 18.35 -0.20
CA ILE A 308 16.84 16.89 -0.27
C ILE A 308 15.66 16.51 0.61
N ASN A 309 14.54 16.17 -0.02
CA ASN A 309 13.31 15.78 0.71
C ASN A 309 13.38 14.34 1.17
N VAL A 310 13.36 14.15 2.47
CA VAL A 310 13.28 12.83 3.13
C VAL A 310 12.15 12.85 4.16
N SER A 311 11.83 11.72 4.72
CA SER A 311 10.93 11.62 5.87
C SER A 311 11.62 10.86 7.01
N THR A 312 11.00 10.85 8.18
CA THR A 312 11.39 9.98 9.29
C THR A 312 10.37 8.87 9.45
N THR A 313 10.82 7.71 9.93
CA THR A 313 9.91 6.63 10.30
C THR A 313 9.23 6.97 11.62
N VAL A 314 7.96 6.56 11.73
CA VAL A 314 7.13 6.79 12.91
C VAL A 314 6.73 5.43 13.48
N ALA A 315 6.93 5.23 14.76
CA ALA A 315 6.70 3.95 15.43
C ALA A 315 5.27 3.42 15.22
N GLU A 316 4.29 4.32 15.29
CA GLU A 316 2.87 4.01 15.13
C GLU A 316 2.50 3.55 13.70
N HIS A 317 3.36 3.79 12.71
CA HIS A 317 3.13 3.33 11.35
C HIS A 317 3.45 1.84 11.14
N ASN A 318 4.32 1.26 11.99
CA ASN A 318 4.67 -0.16 12.02
C ASN A 318 4.83 -0.62 13.48
N PRO A 319 3.75 -0.64 14.27
CA PRO A 319 3.87 -0.78 15.72
C PRO A 319 4.48 -2.11 16.14
N LEU A 320 4.13 -3.22 15.47
CA LEU A 320 4.61 -4.55 15.82
C LEU A 320 6.12 -4.72 15.51
N ASP A 321 6.59 -4.22 14.36
CA ASP A 321 8.02 -4.23 14.01
C ASP A 321 8.84 -3.31 14.92
N THR A 322 8.27 -2.14 15.24
CA THR A 322 8.93 -1.16 16.13
C THR A 322 9.11 -1.72 17.55
N GLU A 323 8.09 -2.36 18.09
CA GLU A 323 8.15 -2.99 19.42
C GLU A 323 9.25 -4.05 19.46
N GLU A 324 9.34 -4.89 18.43
CA GLU A 324 10.33 -5.97 18.38
C GLU A 324 11.76 -5.45 18.18
N ARG A 325 11.97 -4.54 17.22
CA ARG A 325 13.31 -4.11 16.81
C ARG A 325 13.88 -2.97 17.65
N GLY A 326 13.04 -2.11 18.21
CA GLY A 326 13.47 -0.97 19.04
C GLY A 326 14.37 0.04 18.33
N ILE A 327 14.31 0.17 17.00
CA ILE A 327 15.28 0.95 16.20
C ILE A 327 14.75 2.28 15.65
N HIS A 328 13.50 2.60 15.85
CA HIS A 328 12.90 3.85 15.39
C HIS A 328 13.20 5.04 16.30
N PRO A 329 13.17 6.28 15.77
CA PRO A 329 12.97 6.67 14.36
C PRO A 329 14.23 6.56 13.49
N LEU A 330 14.03 6.37 12.19
CA LEU A 330 15.08 6.33 11.15
C LEU A 330 14.83 7.42 10.10
N VAL A 331 15.88 7.88 9.42
CA VAL A 331 15.73 8.68 8.20
C VAL A 331 15.29 7.74 7.08
N ARG A 332 14.21 8.11 6.35
CA ARG A 332 13.67 7.34 5.26
C ARG A 332 13.82 8.09 3.94
N PHE A 333 14.56 7.49 3.03
CA PHE A 333 14.73 7.91 1.65
C PHE A 333 13.80 7.10 0.75
N SER A 334 13.24 7.72 -0.27
CA SER A 334 12.31 7.06 -1.18
C SER A 334 12.59 7.50 -2.61
N PRO A 335 13.73 7.09 -3.21
CA PRO A 335 14.00 7.39 -4.61
C PRO A 335 12.91 6.80 -5.51
N HIS A 336 12.63 7.52 -6.59
CA HIS A 336 11.61 7.18 -7.54
C HIS A 336 12.23 7.05 -8.95
N TYR A 337 11.57 6.42 -9.91
CA TYR A 337 12.12 6.21 -11.25
C TYR A 337 12.57 7.50 -11.96
N TYR A 338 12.00 8.66 -11.61
CA TYR A 338 12.38 9.95 -12.20
C TYR A 338 13.62 10.57 -11.57
N ASN A 339 14.12 10.06 -10.44
CA ASN A 339 15.36 10.55 -9.86
C ASN A 339 16.56 10.17 -10.72
N THR A 340 17.60 11.03 -10.67
CA THR A 340 18.84 10.82 -11.37
C THR A 340 19.93 10.27 -10.45
N GLU A 341 20.96 9.66 -11.03
CA GLU A 341 22.14 9.21 -10.30
C GLU A 341 22.84 10.38 -9.61
N ALA A 342 22.88 11.56 -10.24
CA ALA A 342 23.47 12.78 -9.65
C ALA A 342 22.70 13.23 -8.39
N GLU A 343 21.39 13.02 -8.31
CA GLU A 343 20.60 13.29 -7.10
C GLU A 343 20.92 12.27 -6.00
N ILE A 344 21.15 11.01 -6.34
CA ILE A 344 21.63 9.99 -5.39
C ILE A 344 23.02 10.40 -4.85
N ASP A 345 23.98 10.73 -5.73
CA ASP A 345 25.32 11.16 -5.33
C ASP A 345 25.30 12.38 -4.41
N ARG A 346 24.47 13.38 -4.73
CA ARG A 346 24.27 14.56 -3.90
C ARG A 346 23.68 14.20 -2.53
N THR A 347 22.77 13.26 -2.49
CA THR A 347 22.16 12.78 -1.24
C THR A 347 23.20 12.09 -0.37
N VAL A 348 24.00 11.19 -0.93
CA VAL A 348 25.09 10.48 -0.25
C VAL A 348 26.12 11.45 0.30
N ALA A 349 26.55 12.45 -0.50
CA ALA A 349 27.49 13.49 -0.07
C ALA A 349 26.95 14.31 1.12
N ALA A 350 25.69 14.73 1.06
CA ALA A 350 25.05 15.48 2.15
C ALA A 350 24.97 14.65 3.45
N VAL A 351 24.65 13.35 3.35
CA VAL A 351 24.65 12.44 4.50
C VAL A 351 26.06 12.25 5.08
N ALA A 352 27.09 12.14 4.22
CA ALA A 352 28.48 12.05 4.65
C ALA A 352 28.95 13.29 5.45
N GLU A 353 28.55 14.49 5.01
CA GLU A 353 28.82 15.74 5.73
C GLU A 353 28.15 15.74 7.12
N LEU A 354 26.89 15.30 7.21
CA LEU A 354 26.15 15.19 8.47
C LEU A 354 26.81 14.21 9.44
N ALA A 355 27.23 13.04 8.96
CA ALA A 355 27.90 12.03 9.77
C ALA A 355 29.27 12.52 10.28
N SER A 356 30.05 13.21 9.42
CA SER A 356 31.38 13.75 9.76
C SER A 356 31.29 14.88 10.78
N ALA A 357 30.26 15.72 10.73
CA ALA A 357 30.06 16.83 11.66
C ALA A 357 29.66 16.36 13.07
N ALA A 358 29.08 15.17 13.20
CA ALA A 358 28.72 14.58 14.48
C ALA A 358 29.94 14.01 15.26
N GLY A 359 31.05 13.75 14.58
CA GLY A 359 32.30 13.25 15.18
C GLY A 359 33.32 14.33 15.60
N ARG A 360 32.97 15.61 15.45
CA ARG A 360 33.85 16.70 15.94
C ARG A 360 33.42 17.07 17.35
N PRO A 361 34.35 16.99 18.36
CA PRO A 361 34.07 17.35 19.76
C PRO A 361 33.76 18.84 19.93
#